data_bdc6d537bf809eaa30c9a52f92d30ea0
#
_entry.id   bdc6d537bf809eaa30c9a52f92d30ea0
#
_cell.length_a   1.000
_cell.length_b   1.000
_cell.length_c   1.000
_cell.angle_alpha   90.00
_cell.angle_beta   90.00
_cell.angle_gamma   90.00
#
_symmetry.space_group_name_H-M   'P 1'
#
loop_
_entity.id
_entity.type
_entity.pdbx_description
1 polymer ?
#
loop_
_entity_poly.entity_id
_entity_poly.type
_entity_poly.pdbx_seq_one_letter_code
_entity_poly.pdbx_strand_id
1 'polypeptide(L)'
;MDQCLTQDYNIGKNLKKLRKRANLTQAEVAARLQVMGFSVSREIYAQMEMGRHHIRIRILIGLKEIYKATYEELLEIDEEETGKIE
;
A
#
# COMPACT_ATOMS: atom_id res chain seq x y z
N MET A 1 -19.24 7.82 2.96
CA MET A 1 -18.39 7.76 1.76
C MET A 1 -16.97 7.34 2.17
N ASP A 2 -16.45 6.34 1.51
CA ASP A 2 -15.09 5.88 1.82
C ASP A 2 -14.06 6.89 1.35
N GLN A 3 -13.07 7.10 2.21
CA GLN A 3 -11.94 7.94 1.85
C GLN A 3 -10.90 7.08 1.15
N CYS A 4 -10.48 7.55 -0.01
CA CYS A 4 -9.50 6.84 -0.83
C CYS A 4 -8.35 7.77 -1.17
N LEU A 5 -7.17 7.18 -1.29
CA LEU A 5 -6.03 7.88 -1.85
C LEU A 5 -5.97 7.59 -3.34
N THR A 6 -5.98 8.65 -4.12
CA THR A 6 -5.66 8.53 -5.53
C THR A 6 -4.14 8.53 -5.64
N GLN A 7 -3.60 7.53 -6.30
CA GLN A 7 -2.15 7.39 -6.34
C GLN A 7 -1.53 8.31 -7.39
N ASP A 8 -1.45 9.61 -7.08
CA ASP A 8 -0.75 10.57 -7.93
C ASP A 8 0.73 10.21 -7.97
N TYR A 9 1.24 9.69 -6.86
CA TYR A 9 2.57 9.12 -6.78
C TYR A 9 2.40 7.63 -6.60
N ASN A 10 3.28 6.85 -7.17
CA ASN A 10 3.18 5.41 -7.05
C ASN A 10 3.67 4.94 -5.68
N ILE A 11 2.82 5.07 -4.67
CA ILE A 11 3.16 4.57 -3.33
C ILE A 11 3.16 3.05 -3.29
N GLY A 12 2.69 2.40 -4.36
CA GLY A 12 2.78 0.96 -4.49
C GLY A 12 4.20 0.44 -4.41
N LYS A 13 5.17 1.25 -4.85
CA LYS A 13 6.58 0.88 -4.70
C LYS A 13 6.93 0.72 -3.23
N ASN A 14 6.41 1.60 -2.38
CA ASN A 14 6.65 1.53 -0.95
C ASN A 14 6.00 0.29 -0.36
N LEU A 15 4.79 -0.03 -0.81
CA LEU A 15 4.09 -1.23 -0.35
C LEU A 15 4.87 -2.48 -0.69
N LYS A 16 5.38 -2.57 -1.91
CA LYS A 16 6.16 -3.71 -2.33
C LYS A 16 7.44 -3.84 -1.52
N LYS A 17 8.13 -2.73 -1.30
CA LYS A 17 9.35 -2.69 -0.52
C LYS A 17 9.10 -3.17 0.91
N LEU A 18 8.03 -2.66 1.52
CA LEU A 18 7.69 -3.03 2.89
C LEU A 18 7.24 -4.48 2.97
N ARG A 19 6.51 -4.96 1.95
CA ARG A 19 6.09 -6.35 1.89
C ARG A 19 7.30 -7.28 1.86
N LYS A 20 8.28 -6.94 1.02
CA LYS A 20 9.51 -7.75 0.93
C LYS A 20 10.31 -7.70 2.22
N ARG A 21 10.35 -6.54 2.87
CA ARG A 21 11.01 -6.41 4.17
C ARG A 21 10.34 -7.32 5.21
N ALA A 22 9.01 -7.43 5.14
CA ALA A 22 8.26 -8.28 6.05
C ALA A 22 8.31 -9.75 5.62
N ASN A 23 8.92 -10.06 4.50
CA ASN A 23 9.04 -11.41 3.99
C ASN A 23 7.69 -12.08 3.72
N LEU A 24 6.77 -11.30 3.13
CA LEU A 24 5.42 -11.77 2.82
C LEU A 24 5.20 -11.80 1.32
N THR A 25 4.36 -12.75 0.88
CA THR A 25 3.88 -12.77 -0.51
C THR A 25 2.65 -11.89 -0.62
N GLN A 26 2.28 -11.53 -1.85
CA GLN A 26 1.07 -10.76 -2.09
C GLN A 26 -0.17 -11.52 -1.58
N ALA A 27 -0.18 -12.84 -1.77
CA ALA A 27 -1.29 -13.66 -1.30
C ALA A 27 -1.41 -13.63 0.23
N GLU A 28 -0.28 -13.67 0.92
CA GLU A 28 -0.28 -13.61 2.38
C GLU A 28 -0.80 -12.27 2.89
N VAL A 29 -0.40 -11.18 2.24
CA VAL A 29 -0.89 -9.85 2.62
C VAL A 29 -2.40 -9.76 2.40
N ALA A 30 -2.87 -10.23 1.24
CA ALA A 30 -4.31 -10.23 0.96
C ALA A 30 -5.07 -11.04 2.00
N ALA A 31 -4.54 -12.21 2.39
CA ALA A 31 -5.17 -13.04 3.40
C ALA A 31 -5.26 -12.31 4.74
N ARG A 32 -4.22 -11.61 5.13
CA ARG A 32 -4.22 -10.85 6.39
C ARG A 32 -5.23 -9.71 6.35
N LEU A 33 -5.33 -9.02 5.20
CA LEU A 33 -6.33 -7.97 5.05
C LEU A 33 -7.74 -8.54 5.15
N GLN A 34 -7.98 -9.73 4.60
CA GLN A 34 -9.28 -10.38 4.68
C GLN A 34 -9.63 -10.74 6.13
N VAL A 35 -8.65 -11.19 6.89
CA VAL A 35 -8.85 -11.46 8.32
C VAL A 35 -9.24 -10.19 9.07
N MET A 36 -8.72 -9.06 8.65
CA MET A 36 -9.08 -7.76 9.23
C MET A 36 -10.45 -7.27 8.79
N GLY A 37 -11.11 -7.99 7.88
CA GLY A 37 -12.44 -7.64 7.41
C GLY A 37 -12.47 -6.89 6.09
N PHE A 38 -11.36 -6.79 5.38
CA PHE A 38 -11.32 -6.09 4.10
C PHE A 38 -11.49 -7.07 2.94
N SER A 39 -12.28 -6.67 1.95
CA SER A 39 -12.48 -7.49 0.75
C SER A 39 -11.41 -7.17 -0.28
N VAL A 40 -10.20 -7.63 -0.01
CA VAL A 40 -9.05 -7.40 -0.89
C VAL A 40 -8.51 -8.74 -1.34
N SER A 41 -8.61 -9.00 -2.64
CA SER A 41 -8.03 -10.21 -3.24
C SER A 41 -6.55 -9.96 -3.52
N ARG A 42 -5.82 -11.04 -3.82
CA ARG A 42 -4.42 -10.91 -4.21
C ARG A 42 -4.29 -10.02 -5.45
N GLU A 43 -5.22 -10.17 -6.40
CA GLU A 43 -5.20 -9.37 -7.62
C GLU A 43 -5.40 -7.89 -7.34
N ILE A 44 -6.33 -7.58 -6.45
CA ILE A 44 -6.57 -6.18 -6.07
C ILE A 44 -5.35 -5.61 -5.36
N TYR A 45 -4.77 -6.38 -4.45
CA TYR A 45 -3.57 -5.92 -3.76
C TYR A 45 -2.42 -5.71 -4.74
N ALA A 46 -2.26 -6.62 -5.71
CA ALA A 46 -1.22 -6.47 -6.73
C ALA A 46 -1.42 -5.18 -7.53
N GLN A 47 -2.67 -4.81 -7.83
CA GLN A 47 -2.97 -3.56 -8.51
C GLN A 47 -2.58 -2.35 -7.65
N MET A 48 -2.71 -2.46 -6.34
CA MET A 48 -2.27 -1.40 -5.44
C MET A 48 -0.76 -1.20 -5.52
N GLU A 49 0.00 -2.29 -5.59
CA GLU A 49 1.47 -2.19 -5.72
C GLU A 49 1.87 -1.59 -7.06
N MET A 50 1.04 -1.73 -8.07
CA MET A 50 1.31 -1.15 -9.38
C MET A 50 0.81 0.29 -9.52
N GLY A 51 0.18 0.81 -8.49
CA GLY A 51 -0.37 2.16 -8.53
C GLY A 51 -1.64 2.28 -9.36
N ARG A 52 -2.29 1.16 -9.64
CA ARG A 52 -3.46 1.13 -10.53
C ARG A 52 -4.78 0.98 -9.80
N HIS A 53 -4.75 1.00 -8.49
CA HIS A 53 -5.94 0.83 -7.68
C HIS A 53 -5.94 1.84 -6.55
N HIS A 54 -7.10 2.40 -6.26
CA HIS A 54 -7.25 3.29 -5.13
C HIS A 54 -7.01 2.52 -3.83
N ILE A 55 -6.44 3.18 -2.86
CA ILE A 55 -6.21 2.58 -1.55
C ILE A 55 -7.05 3.32 -0.54
N ARG A 56 -8.01 2.62 0.06
CA ARG A 56 -8.81 3.21 1.12
C ARG A 56 -7.92 3.48 2.32
N ILE A 57 -8.16 4.59 3.00
CA ILE A 57 -7.36 4.95 4.17
C ILE A 57 -7.35 3.83 5.19
N ARG A 58 -8.49 3.17 5.40
CA ARG A 58 -8.58 2.07 6.37
C ARG A 58 -7.69 0.90 6.00
N ILE A 59 -7.58 0.62 4.70
CA ILE A 59 -6.69 -0.45 4.22
C ILE A 59 -5.24 -0.04 4.41
N LEU A 60 -4.92 1.23 4.16
CA LEU A 60 -3.56 1.73 4.38
C LEU A 60 -3.16 1.56 5.85
N ILE A 61 -4.07 1.85 6.76
CA ILE A 61 -3.83 1.66 8.20
C ILE A 61 -3.59 0.18 8.48
N GLY A 62 -4.38 -0.70 7.85
CA GLY A 62 -4.19 -2.15 8.00
C GLY A 62 -2.83 -2.60 7.50
N LEU A 63 -2.40 -2.07 6.35
CA LEU A 63 -1.09 -2.40 5.80
C LEU A 63 0.03 -1.90 6.70
N LYS A 64 -0.15 -0.72 7.30
CA LYS A 64 0.81 -0.20 8.27
C LYS A 64 1.03 -1.19 9.40
N GLU A 65 -0.04 -1.78 9.91
CA GLU A 65 0.06 -2.75 10.98
C GLU A 65 0.68 -4.06 10.53
N ILE A 66 0.30 -4.54 9.35
CA ILE A 66 0.85 -5.78 8.79
C ILE A 66 2.35 -5.67 8.62
N TYR A 67 2.81 -4.54 8.09
CA TYR A 67 4.22 -4.34 7.79
C TYR A 67 5.00 -3.77 8.96
N LYS A 68 4.32 -3.40 10.04
CA LYS A 68 4.95 -2.74 11.19
C LYS A 68 5.75 -1.52 10.73
N ALA A 69 5.13 -0.75 9.85
CA ALA A 69 5.75 0.40 9.22
C ALA A 69 5.24 1.69 9.84
N THR A 70 5.93 2.77 9.54
CA THR A 70 5.44 4.11 9.89
C THR A 70 4.68 4.68 8.70
N TYR A 71 3.88 5.71 8.94
CA TYR A 71 3.22 6.40 7.84
C TYR A 71 4.24 7.04 6.90
N GLU A 72 5.35 7.51 7.43
CA GLU A 72 6.40 8.06 6.61
C GLU A 72 6.94 7.03 5.64
N GLU A 73 7.15 5.81 6.11
CA GLU A 73 7.63 4.74 5.23
C GLU A 73 6.63 4.39 4.15
N LEU A 74 5.35 4.41 4.48
CA LEU A 74 4.30 4.12 3.51
C LEU A 74 4.16 5.20 2.46
N LEU A 75 4.33 6.45 2.87
CA LEU A 75 4.05 7.60 2.03
C LEU A 75 5.31 8.29 1.50
N GLU A 76 6.47 7.67 1.73
CA GLU A 76 7.74 8.25 1.27
C GLU A 76 7.71 8.44 -0.24
N ILE A 77 8.05 9.65 -0.66
CA ILE A 77 8.08 9.99 -2.07
C ILE A 77 9.52 10.01 -2.52
N ASP A 78 9.80 9.33 -3.64
CA ASP A 78 11.10 9.33 -4.26
C ASP A 78 11.47 10.76 -4.69
N GLU A 79 12.70 11.19 -4.42
CA GLU A 79 13.16 12.51 -4.81
C GLU A 79 13.02 12.75 -6.30
N GLU A 80 13.21 11.71 -7.10
CA GLU A 80 13.06 11.84 -8.55
C GLU A 80 11.63 12.17 -8.93
N GLU A 81 10.66 11.70 -8.15
CA GLU A 81 9.25 11.97 -8.42
C GLU A 81 8.84 13.34 -7.89
N THR A 82 9.49 13.83 -6.83
CA THR A 82 9.11 15.09 -6.19
C THR A 82 9.96 16.27 -6.65
N GLY A 83 11.10 16.02 -7.25
CA GLY A 83 12.03 17.07 -7.61
C GLY A 83 11.49 18.09 -8.60
N LYS A 84 10.37 17.81 -9.23
CA LYS A 84 9.75 18.70 -10.20
C LYS A 84 8.55 19.45 -9.66
N ILE A 85 8.22 19.23 -8.41
CA ILE A 85 7.02 19.84 -7.82
C ILE A 85 7.27 21.25 -7.33
N GLU A 86 8.48 21.56 -7.02
CA GLU A 86 8.84 22.89 -6.53
C GLU A 86 8.77 23.95 -7.61
#